data_301bac91957ac7481cca467088cb4603
#
_entry.id   301bac91957ac7481cca467088cb4603
#
_cell.length_a   1.000
_cell.length_b   1.000
_cell.length_c   1.000
_cell.angle_alpha   90.00
_cell.angle_beta   90.00
_cell.angle_gamma   90.00
#
_symmetry.space_group_name_H-M   'P 1'
#
loop_
_entity.id
_entity.type
_entity.pdbx_description
1 polymer ?
#
loop_
_entity_poly.entity_id
_entity_poly.type
_entity_poly.pdbx_seq_one_letter_code
_entity_poly.pdbx_strand_id
1 'polypeptide(L)'
;MNTHVVVTRFNEDVDWVQKINHPVTIYDKQKCRINVGQDAWSDLSFIVDNYHNLPDKILCLHGNEMSYHNDHEGWYIANNLNWNLDYVNVNTRKHGEQYFSRIYDFEDNERFYRKSFDLWMVPSWHDMFGDDLVMPDTLTFIGYGQFLVSKKLILRHPVNFYRRLLNWLETTNIDREMYVGNPRLFNRSISYVSSRMVEYCWHYIFTGDPEEKVVDFLL
;
A
#
# COMPACT_ATOMS: atom_id res chain seq x y z
N MET A 1 -7.60 4.80 22.75
CA MET A 1 -6.88 4.56 21.48
C MET A 1 -7.54 5.41 20.41
N ASN A 2 -6.80 6.29 19.76
CA ASN A 2 -7.29 7.13 18.67
C ASN A 2 -7.06 6.39 17.34
N THR A 3 -8.15 6.11 16.61
CA THR A 3 -8.13 5.36 15.35
C THR A 3 -8.58 6.24 14.20
N HIS A 4 -8.11 5.97 13.00
CA HIS A 4 -8.49 6.71 11.80
C HIS A 4 -8.54 5.80 10.57
N VAL A 5 -9.49 6.03 9.67
CA VAL A 5 -9.61 5.32 8.41
C VAL A 5 -9.27 6.27 7.26
N VAL A 6 -8.38 5.85 6.38
CA VAL A 6 -8.02 6.55 5.14
C VAL A 6 -8.63 5.80 3.98
N VAL A 7 -9.43 6.47 3.16
CA VAL A 7 -10.07 5.87 2.00
C VAL A 7 -9.61 6.60 0.74
N THR A 8 -9.07 5.85 -0.21
CA THR A 8 -8.66 6.39 -1.51
C THR A 8 -9.70 6.07 -2.56
N ARG A 9 -10.25 7.11 -3.21
CA ARG A 9 -11.19 6.96 -4.32
C ARG A 9 -10.67 7.64 -5.59
N PHE A 10 -11.08 7.15 -6.75
CA PHE A 10 -10.94 7.85 -8.03
C PHE A 10 -12.31 8.28 -8.58
N ASN A 11 -13.25 7.36 -8.73
CA ASN A 11 -14.62 7.60 -9.20
C ASN A 11 -15.64 6.68 -8.51
N GLU A 12 -15.20 5.91 -7.52
CA GLU A 12 -16.03 5.00 -6.77
C GLU A 12 -17.05 5.79 -5.94
N ASP A 13 -18.23 5.21 -5.74
CA ASP A 13 -19.16 5.66 -4.73
C ASP A 13 -18.62 5.31 -3.33
N VAL A 14 -18.50 6.31 -2.48
CA VAL A 14 -17.98 6.16 -1.11
C VAL A 14 -19.03 6.48 -0.04
N ASP A 15 -20.31 6.48 -0.36
CA ASP A 15 -21.38 6.72 0.62
C ASP A 15 -21.35 5.68 1.76
N TRP A 16 -20.80 4.51 1.50
CA TRP A 16 -20.61 3.45 2.48
C TRP A 16 -19.72 3.84 3.67
N VAL A 17 -18.85 4.85 3.54
CA VAL A 17 -18.01 5.33 4.64
C VAL A 17 -18.81 5.87 5.81
N GLN A 18 -20.06 6.29 5.59
CA GLN A 18 -20.98 6.73 6.65
C GLN A 18 -21.35 5.59 7.62
N LYS A 19 -21.13 4.34 7.24
CA LYS A 19 -21.31 3.15 8.09
C LYS A 19 -20.12 2.90 9.02
N ILE A 20 -19.00 3.61 8.82
CA ILE A 20 -17.77 3.44 9.63
C ILE A 20 -17.91 4.18 10.96
N ASN A 21 -17.62 3.49 12.07
CA ASN A 21 -17.68 4.03 13.42
C ASN A 21 -16.40 4.77 13.87
N HIS A 22 -15.52 5.09 12.94
CA HIS A 22 -14.23 5.75 13.17
C HIS A 22 -14.14 7.02 12.32
N PRO A 23 -13.31 8.02 12.70
CA PRO A 23 -13.02 9.16 11.84
C PRO A 23 -12.46 8.69 10.48
N VAL A 24 -12.94 9.30 9.39
CA VAL A 24 -12.54 8.96 8.01
C VAL A 24 -12.00 10.17 7.30
N THR A 25 -10.90 9.99 6.57
CA THR A 25 -10.42 10.92 5.55
C THR A 25 -10.52 10.27 4.18
N ILE A 26 -11.15 10.95 3.23
CA ILE A 26 -11.29 10.48 1.84
C ILE A 26 -10.32 11.28 0.96
N TYR A 27 -9.41 10.59 0.30
CA TYR A 27 -8.58 11.16 -0.76
C TYR A 27 -9.27 10.93 -2.11
N ASP A 28 -9.82 12.01 -2.68
CA ASP A 28 -10.43 11.98 -4.01
C ASP A 28 -9.36 12.27 -5.07
N LYS A 29 -8.87 11.24 -5.73
CA LYS A 29 -7.79 11.35 -6.72
C LYS A 29 -8.17 12.16 -7.96
N GLN A 30 -9.46 12.35 -8.25
CA GLN A 30 -9.91 13.24 -9.31
C GLN A 30 -9.71 14.74 -8.96
N LYS A 31 -9.66 15.05 -7.66
CA LYS A 31 -9.48 16.43 -7.15
C LYS A 31 -8.04 16.72 -6.75
N CYS A 32 -7.18 15.72 -6.67
CA CYS A 32 -5.78 15.92 -6.38
C CYS A 32 -5.06 16.64 -7.51
N ARG A 33 -4.14 17.56 -7.17
CA ARG A 33 -3.32 18.28 -8.15
C ARG A 33 -2.53 17.32 -9.04
N ILE A 34 -2.08 16.21 -8.47
CA ILE A 34 -1.31 15.16 -9.13
C ILE A 34 -2.05 13.85 -8.92
N ASN A 35 -2.45 13.19 -10.02
CA ASN A 35 -3.07 11.87 -9.96
C ASN A 35 -2.05 10.80 -10.33
N VAL A 36 -1.15 10.48 -9.41
CA VAL A 36 -0.13 9.44 -9.53
C VAL A 36 -0.15 8.54 -8.29
N GLY A 37 0.54 7.40 -8.34
CA GLY A 37 0.79 6.54 -7.18
C GLY A 37 -0.44 5.84 -6.60
N GLN A 38 -1.60 5.93 -7.26
CA GLN A 38 -2.85 5.28 -6.81
C GLN A 38 -3.09 5.46 -5.29
N ASP A 39 -3.40 4.36 -4.58
CA ASP A 39 -3.66 4.37 -3.14
C ASP A 39 -2.40 4.71 -2.33
N ALA A 40 -1.23 4.20 -2.77
CA ALA A 40 0.04 4.45 -2.09
C ALA A 40 0.37 5.94 -1.94
N TRP A 41 0.00 6.77 -2.92
CA TRP A 41 0.17 8.22 -2.82
C TRP A 41 -0.70 8.82 -1.71
N SER A 42 -1.95 8.36 -1.59
CA SER A 42 -2.89 8.86 -0.57
C SER A 42 -2.44 8.47 0.84
N ASP A 43 -2.00 7.22 1.00
CA ASP A 43 -1.52 6.69 2.27
C ASP A 43 -0.28 7.43 2.76
N LEU A 44 0.69 7.64 1.85
CA LEU A 44 1.89 8.44 2.14
C LEU A 44 1.55 9.89 2.43
N SER A 45 0.63 10.50 1.67
CA SER A 45 0.22 11.89 1.89
C SER A 45 -0.41 12.04 3.28
N PHE A 46 -1.30 11.12 3.68
CA PHE A 46 -1.87 11.14 5.01
C PHE A 46 -0.80 11.03 6.10
N ILE A 47 0.16 10.12 5.95
CA ILE A 47 1.27 9.95 6.90
C ILE A 47 2.10 11.24 6.98
N VAL A 48 2.49 11.82 5.85
CA VAL A 48 3.34 13.03 5.80
C VAL A 48 2.62 14.23 6.42
N ASP A 49 1.35 14.45 6.05
CA ASP A 49 0.57 15.61 6.49
C ASP A 49 0.26 15.56 8.00
N ASN A 50 0.11 14.35 8.53
CA ASN A 50 -0.26 14.13 9.93
C ASN A 50 0.89 13.66 10.80
N TYR A 51 2.13 13.60 10.31
CA TYR A 51 3.25 12.94 10.97
C TYR A 51 3.45 13.34 12.43
N HIS A 52 3.25 14.60 12.76
CA HIS A 52 3.40 15.12 14.13
C HIS A 52 2.15 14.92 15.01
N ASN A 53 1.00 14.56 14.40
CA ASN A 53 -0.28 14.38 15.06
C ASN A 53 -0.97 13.07 14.63
N LEU A 54 -0.19 12.04 14.30
CA LEU A 54 -0.72 10.75 13.89
C LEU A 54 -1.69 10.16 14.91
N PRO A 55 -2.82 9.59 14.46
CA PRO A 55 -3.65 8.73 15.30
C PRO A 55 -2.85 7.49 15.75
N ASP A 56 -3.30 6.83 16.82
CA ASP A 56 -2.61 5.64 17.33
C ASP A 56 -2.59 4.50 16.30
N LYS A 57 -3.65 4.41 15.49
CA LYS A 57 -3.84 3.40 14.44
C LYS A 57 -4.47 4.02 13.20
N ILE A 58 -3.99 3.59 12.03
CA ILE A 58 -4.51 4.01 10.72
C ILE A 58 -4.87 2.76 9.94
N LEU A 59 -6.09 2.72 9.42
CA LEU A 59 -6.55 1.71 8.45
C LEU A 59 -6.67 2.35 7.08
N CYS A 60 -5.92 1.86 6.11
CA CYS A 60 -5.98 2.28 4.71
C CYS A 60 -6.89 1.33 3.92
N LEU A 61 -7.85 1.89 3.17
CA LEU A 61 -8.83 1.14 2.39
C LEU A 61 -9.02 1.74 0.98
N HIS A 62 -9.40 0.88 0.03
CA HIS A 62 -9.84 1.31 -1.29
C HIS A 62 -11.22 1.99 -1.26
N GLY A 63 -11.54 2.78 -2.29
CA GLY A 63 -12.83 3.46 -2.42
C GLY A 63 -14.03 2.54 -2.70
N ASN A 64 -13.80 1.35 -3.22
CA ASN A 64 -14.88 0.37 -3.42
C ASN A 64 -15.37 -0.20 -2.08
N GLU A 65 -16.69 -0.15 -1.83
CA GLU A 65 -17.30 -0.74 -0.64
C GLU A 65 -16.89 -2.21 -0.48
N MET A 66 -16.99 -2.97 -1.58
CA MET A 66 -16.47 -4.33 -1.68
C MET A 66 -15.25 -4.32 -2.60
N SER A 67 -14.06 -4.33 -2.03
CA SER A 67 -12.84 -4.47 -2.83
C SER A 67 -12.79 -5.85 -3.48
N TYR A 68 -12.28 -5.92 -4.71
CA TYR A 68 -12.05 -7.20 -5.40
C TYR A 68 -11.16 -8.17 -4.60
N HIS A 69 -10.36 -7.63 -3.71
CA HIS A 69 -9.36 -8.38 -2.91
C HIS A 69 -9.89 -8.81 -1.55
N ASN A 70 -11.15 -8.52 -1.23
CA ASN A 70 -11.75 -8.80 0.07
C ASN A 70 -13.05 -9.59 -0.05
N ASP A 71 -13.31 -10.39 0.99
CA ASP A 71 -14.57 -11.12 1.19
C ASP A 71 -15.58 -10.31 2.02
N HIS A 72 -15.15 -9.17 2.56
CA HIS A 72 -15.95 -8.28 3.40
C HIS A 72 -15.92 -6.86 2.86
N GLU A 73 -17.00 -6.11 3.12
CA GLU A 73 -17.10 -4.68 2.82
C GLU A 73 -16.11 -3.88 3.68
N GLY A 74 -15.61 -2.78 3.13
CA GLY A 74 -14.65 -1.91 3.80
C GLY A 74 -15.14 -1.39 5.16
N TRP A 75 -16.44 -1.03 5.27
CA TRP A 75 -17.04 -0.62 6.54
C TRP A 75 -17.11 -1.77 7.56
N TYR A 76 -17.38 -3.00 7.09
CA TYR A 76 -17.41 -4.17 7.97
C TYR A 76 -16.02 -4.45 8.54
N ILE A 77 -14.99 -4.41 7.69
CA ILE A 77 -13.59 -4.54 8.12
C ILE A 77 -13.28 -3.47 9.17
N ALA A 78 -13.54 -2.20 8.88
CA ALA A 78 -13.23 -1.09 9.79
C ALA A 78 -13.88 -1.24 11.17
N ASN A 79 -15.14 -1.71 11.21
CA ASN A 79 -15.90 -1.82 12.45
C ASN A 79 -15.61 -3.08 13.28
N ASN A 80 -15.05 -4.14 12.65
CA ASN A 80 -14.79 -5.43 13.30
C ASN A 80 -13.29 -5.77 13.35
N LEU A 81 -12.43 -4.83 12.95
CA LEU A 81 -10.98 -5.01 12.96
C LEU A 81 -10.44 -5.13 14.38
N ASN A 82 -9.49 -6.02 14.58
CA ASN A 82 -8.70 -6.06 15.81
C ASN A 82 -7.69 -4.90 15.82
N TRP A 83 -8.11 -3.75 16.29
CA TRP A 83 -7.30 -2.54 16.38
C TRP A 83 -6.10 -2.64 17.34
N ASN A 84 -5.92 -3.74 18.07
CA ASN A 84 -4.73 -3.96 18.91
C ASN A 84 -3.50 -4.40 18.10
N LEU A 85 -3.68 -4.86 16.87
CA LEU A 85 -2.56 -5.22 15.99
C LEU A 85 -1.73 -3.98 15.63
N ASP A 86 -0.42 -4.15 15.49
CA ASP A 86 0.48 -3.05 15.09
C ASP A 86 0.56 -2.90 13.57
N TYR A 87 0.58 -4.02 12.84
CA TYR A 87 0.46 -4.07 11.38
C TYR A 87 -0.32 -5.32 10.98
N VAL A 88 -1.20 -5.19 10.01
CA VAL A 88 -1.80 -6.31 9.30
C VAL A 88 -2.30 -5.89 7.93
N ASN A 89 -2.05 -6.72 6.91
CA ASN A 89 -2.69 -6.62 5.61
C ASN A 89 -4.11 -7.16 5.73
N VAL A 90 -5.11 -6.34 5.35
CA VAL A 90 -6.53 -6.70 5.49
C VAL A 90 -7.14 -7.23 4.19
N ASN A 91 -6.32 -7.63 3.22
CA ASN A 91 -6.80 -8.22 1.99
C ASN A 91 -7.01 -9.72 2.14
N THR A 92 -8.17 -10.19 1.70
CA THR A 92 -8.53 -11.59 1.58
C THR A 92 -8.97 -11.87 0.15
N ARG A 93 -8.84 -13.12 -0.33
CA ARG A 93 -9.42 -13.50 -1.61
C ARG A 93 -10.83 -14.01 -1.44
N LYS A 94 -11.73 -13.55 -2.31
CA LYS A 94 -13.09 -14.10 -2.45
C LYS A 94 -13.04 -15.57 -2.86
N HIS A 95 -14.09 -16.31 -2.52
CA HIS A 95 -14.36 -17.67 -2.96
C HIS A 95 -13.47 -18.78 -2.40
N GLY A 96 -13.06 -18.68 -1.13
CA GLY A 96 -12.36 -19.75 -0.43
C GLY A 96 -10.89 -19.90 -0.83
N GLU A 97 -10.38 -19.05 -1.68
CA GLU A 97 -8.96 -18.94 -1.86
C GLU A 97 -8.41 -18.16 -0.66
N GLN A 98 -7.63 -18.85 0.15
CA GLN A 98 -6.90 -18.25 1.26
C GLN A 98 -5.90 -17.22 0.74
N TYR A 99 -5.42 -16.39 1.62
CA TYR A 99 -4.43 -15.34 1.41
C TYR A 99 -3.42 -15.64 0.31
N PHE A 100 -3.19 -14.65 -0.52
CA PHE A 100 -2.26 -14.76 -1.63
C PHE A 100 -0.96 -14.07 -1.27
N SER A 101 0.03 -14.85 -0.84
CA SER A 101 1.40 -14.39 -0.63
C SER A 101 2.26 -14.66 -1.87
N ARG A 102 3.06 -13.68 -2.29
CA ARG A 102 4.07 -13.85 -3.33
C ARG A 102 5.45 -13.78 -2.69
N ILE A 103 6.29 -14.77 -3.02
CA ILE A 103 7.68 -14.78 -2.61
C ILE A 103 8.50 -14.18 -3.75
N TYR A 104 9.29 -13.20 -3.42
CA TYR A 104 10.25 -12.58 -4.30
C TYR A 104 11.66 -12.86 -3.76
N ASP A 105 12.49 -13.50 -4.57
CA ASP A 105 13.88 -13.80 -4.24
C ASP A 105 14.76 -13.00 -5.20
N PHE A 106 15.52 -12.06 -4.71
CA PHE A 106 16.35 -11.16 -5.51
C PHE A 106 17.62 -11.84 -6.04
N GLU A 107 18.01 -12.98 -5.48
CA GLU A 107 19.23 -13.68 -5.90
C GLU A 107 19.03 -14.65 -7.06
N ASP A 108 17.81 -15.23 -7.23
CA ASP A 108 17.54 -16.25 -8.25
C ASP A 108 16.85 -15.69 -9.51
N ASN A 109 17.57 -15.54 -10.59
CA ASN A 109 17.17 -14.88 -11.84
C ASN A 109 16.32 -15.72 -12.82
N GLU A 110 15.82 -16.91 -12.49
CA GLU A 110 15.22 -17.80 -13.48
C GLU A 110 13.70 -17.75 -13.67
N ARG A 111 12.91 -17.02 -12.86
CA ARG A 111 11.44 -17.01 -12.95
C ARG A 111 10.86 -15.77 -13.66
N PHE A 112 9.90 -15.98 -14.55
CA PHE A 112 9.29 -14.98 -15.45
C PHE A 112 8.74 -13.71 -14.77
N TYR A 113 8.26 -13.79 -13.54
CA TYR A 113 7.83 -12.62 -12.76
C TYR A 113 8.98 -11.78 -12.20
N ARG A 114 10.17 -12.31 -12.15
CA ARG A 114 11.39 -11.68 -11.70
C ARG A 114 11.92 -10.61 -12.63
N LYS A 115 11.95 -10.88 -13.94
CA LYS A 115 12.54 -9.92 -14.88
C LYS A 115 11.96 -8.52 -14.78
N SER A 116 10.67 -8.39 -14.52
CA SER A 116 10.07 -7.07 -14.37
C SER A 116 10.37 -6.42 -13.02
N PHE A 117 10.49 -7.21 -11.95
CA PHE A 117 10.78 -6.71 -10.61
C PHE A 117 12.28 -6.36 -10.46
N ASP A 118 13.18 -7.21 -10.95
CA ASP A 118 14.62 -6.96 -10.95
C ASP A 118 14.98 -5.74 -11.82
N LEU A 119 14.29 -5.60 -12.95
CA LEU A 119 14.52 -4.47 -13.85
C LEU A 119 14.07 -3.13 -13.25
N TRP A 120 13.16 -3.12 -12.30
CA TRP A 120 12.53 -1.91 -11.81
C TRP A 120 12.71 -1.70 -10.30
N MET A 121 12.45 -2.72 -9.48
CA MET A 121 12.56 -2.61 -8.03
C MET A 121 14.02 -2.46 -7.59
N VAL A 122 14.91 -3.31 -8.07
CA VAL A 122 16.32 -3.27 -7.68
C VAL A 122 16.97 -1.93 -8.04
N PRO A 123 16.90 -1.43 -9.28
CA PRO A 123 17.46 -0.13 -9.63
C PRO A 123 16.82 1.05 -8.88
N SER A 124 15.55 0.95 -8.56
CA SER A 124 14.81 2.03 -7.89
C SER A 124 14.90 1.99 -6.37
N TRP A 125 15.42 0.93 -5.78
CA TRP A 125 15.40 0.73 -4.33
C TRP A 125 16.04 1.90 -3.58
N HIS A 126 17.22 2.31 -4.01
CA HIS A 126 17.92 3.43 -3.40
C HIS A 126 17.17 4.76 -3.57
N ASP A 127 16.59 5.00 -4.74
CA ASP A 127 15.80 6.21 -4.99
C ASP A 127 14.53 6.26 -4.13
N MET A 128 13.89 5.10 -3.91
CA MET A 128 12.71 4.96 -3.06
C MET A 128 13.06 5.15 -1.58
N PHE A 129 14.07 4.45 -1.11
CA PHE A 129 14.31 4.24 0.32
C PHE A 129 15.61 4.86 0.85
N GLY A 130 16.55 5.25 -0.04
CA GLY A 130 17.90 5.69 0.36
C GLY A 130 18.61 4.59 1.14
N ASP A 131 19.37 5.00 2.15
CA ASP A 131 20.05 4.10 3.07
C ASP A 131 19.17 3.73 4.29
N ASP A 132 17.93 4.25 4.35
CA ASP A 132 17.04 4.05 5.50
C ASP A 132 16.42 2.65 5.53
N LEU A 133 16.37 1.95 4.38
CA LEU A 133 15.82 0.61 4.27
C LEU A 133 16.72 -0.24 3.37
N VAL A 134 17.39 -1.23 3.97
CA VAL A 134 18.25 -2.16 3.24
C VAL A 134 17.40 -3.07 2.36
N MET A 135 17.82 -3.30 1.12
CA MET A 135 17.13 -4.24 0.25
C MET A 135 17.31 -5.67 0.80
N PRO A 136 16.22 -6.42 1.05
CA PRO A 136 16.33 -7.79 1.55
C PRO A 136 16.65 -8.75 0.40
N ASP A 137 17.21 -9.92 0.71
CA ASP A 137 17.48 -10.97 -0.28
C ASP A 137 16.17 -11.57 -0.83
N THR A 138 15.14 -11.63 0.01
CA THR A 138 13.81 -12.12 -0.35
C THR A 138 12.73 -11.19 0.21
N LEU A 139 11.62 -11.08 -0.49
CA LEU A 139 10.44 -10.34 -0.04
C LEU A 139 9.19 -11.20 -0.25
N THR A 140 8.46 -11.48 0.82
CA THR A 140 7.16 -12.15 0.76
C THR A 140 6.08 -11.15 1.06
N PHE A 141 5.10 -11.01 0.18
CA PHE A 141 4.05 -10.00 0.32
C PHE A 141 2.67 -10.53 -0.13
N ILE A 142 1.63 -10.03 0.54
CA ILE A 142 0.23 -10.27 0.19
C ILE A 142 -0.19 -9.30 -0.93
N GLY A 143 0.26 -8.04 -0.83
CA GLY A 143 -0.05 -6.98 -1.80
C GLY A 143 -1.41 -6.32 -1.56
N TYR A 144 -1.88 -5.60 -2.60
CA TYR A 144 -3.21 -4.96 -2.68
C TYR A 144 -3.46 -3.72 -1.82
N GLY A 145 -2.48 -3.19 -1.15
CA GLY A 145 -2.48 -1.84 -0.58
C GLY A 145 -3.49 -1.54 0.54
N GLN A 146 -4.22 -2.53 1.07
CA GLN A 146 -5.11 -2.31 2.21
C GLN A 146 -4.50 -2.88 3.48
N PHE A 147 -4.29 -2.04 4.48
CA PHE A 147 -3.59 -2.44 5.70
C PHE A 147 -3.95 -1.58 6.91
N LEU A 148 -3.79 -2.16 8.09
CA LEU A 148 -3.71 -1.45 9.36
C LEU A 148 -2.24 -1.20 9.70
N VAL A 149 -1.93 -0.01 10.21
CA VAL A 149 -0.61 0.32 10.77
C VAL A 149 -0.72 1.17 12.03
N SER A 150 0.15 0.92 13.00
CA SER A 150 0.25 1.72 14.21
C SER A 150 1.18 2.93 14.04
N LYS A 151 0.87 4.01 14.75
CA LYS A 151 1.75 5.17 14.91
C LYS A 151 3.17 4.77 15.32
N LYS A 152 3.30 3.80 16.23
CA LYS A 152 4.58 3.27 16.70
C LYS A 152 5.44 2.75 15.54
N LEU A 153 4.85 2.04 14.59
CA LEU A 153 5.58 1.51 13.44
C LEU A 153 5.90 2.61 12.41
N ILE A 154 4.98 3.55 12.18
CA ILE A 154 5.24 4.70 11.29
C ILE A 154 6.42 5.52 11.82
N LEU A 155 6.49 5.77 13.13
CA LEU A 155 7.55 6.57 13.75
C LEU A 155 8.93 5.86 13.81
N ARG A 156 9.06 4.62 13.30
CA ARG A 156 10.37 3.98 13.09
C ARG A 156 11.20 4.70 12.04
N HIS A 157 10.55 5.35 11.09
CA HIS A 157 11.21 6.17 10.07
C HIS A 157 10.91 7.66 10.29
N PRO A 158 11.85 8.55 10.03
CA PRO A 158 11.59 9.98 10.09
C PRO A 158 10.65 10.44 8.97
N VAL A 159 9.99 11.56 9.13
CA VAL A 159 9.06 12.09 8.12
C VAL A 159 9.70 12.25 6.73
N ASN A 160 10.99 12.52 6.67
CA ASN A 160 11.73 12.68 5.41
C ASN A 160 11.84 11.36 4.62
N PHE A 161 11.79 10.21 5.27
CA PHE A 161 11.67 8.91 4.61
C PHE A 161 10.39 8.84 3.78
N TYR A 162 9.24 9.15 4.39
CA TYR A 162 7.94 9.14 3.71
C TYR A 162 7.83 10.22 2.64
N ARG A 163 8.42 11.40 2.88
CA ARG A 163 8.49 12.47 1.86
C ARG A 163 9.32 12.07 0.66
N ARG A 164 10.42 11.35 0.85
CA ARG A 164 11.25 10.82 -0.26
C ARG A 164 10.43 9.86 -1.10
N LEU A 165 9.75 8.92 -0.47
CA LEU A 165 8.93 7.92 -1.16
C LEU A 165 7.76 8.56 -1.91
N LEU A 166 7.10 9.54 -1.31
CA LEU A 166 6.04 10.32 -1.96
C LEU A 166 6.58 11.10 -3.17
N ASN A 167 7.71 11.79 -3.01
CA ASN A 167 8.36 12.50 -4.11
C ASN A 167 8.79 11.55 -5.23
N TRP A 168 9.30 10.37 -4.90
CA TRP A 168 9.63 9.35 -5.90
C TRP A 168 8.39 8.94 -6.71
N LEU A 169 7.26 8.67 -6.07
CA LEU A 169 5.99 8.39 -6.76
C LEU A 169 5.56 9.51 -7.71
N GLU A 170 5.82 10.76 -7.34
CA GLU A 170 5.43 11.94 -8.12
C GLU A 170 6.36 12.23 -9.30
N THR A 171 7.62 11.78 -9.23
CA THR A 171 8.67 12.17 -10.19
C THR A 171 9.23 11.03 -11.03
N THR A 172 8.96 9.77 -10.64
CA THR A 172 9.49 8.61 -11.37
C THR A 172 8.91 8.48 -12.78
N ASN A 173 9.75 8.06 -13.72
CA ASN A 173 9.36 7.76 -15.11
C ASN A 173 9.12 6.26 -15.37
N ILE A 174 9.24 5.43 -14.34
CA ILE A 174 9.14 3.96 -14.45
C ILE A 174 7.87 3.51 -15.18
N ASP A 175 6.74 4.09 -14.83
CA ASP A 175 5.47 3.75 -15.46
C ASP A 175 5.47 4.04 -16.96
N ARG A 176 6.03 5.20 -17.37
CA ARG A 176 6.13 5.59 -18.77
C ARG A 176 7.07 4.65 -19.55
N GLU A 177 8.19 4.26 -18.96
CA GLU A 177 9.17 3.36 -19.59
C GLU A 177 8.60 1.96 -19.78
N MET A 178 7.81 1.46 -18.82
CA MET A 178 7.11 0.17 -18.92
C MET A 178 6.03 0.15 -19.99
N TYR A 179 5.30 1.26 -20.19
CA TYR A 179 4.24 1.34 -21.19
C TYR A 179 4.78 1.21 -22.62
N VAL A 180 5.96 1.72 -22.89
CA VAL A 180 6.57 1.66 -24.24
C VAL A 180 6.85 0.22 -24.69
N GLY A 181 7.05 -0.71 -23.75
CA GLY A 181 7.39 -2.11 -24.05
C GLY A 181 6.24 -3.12 -23.94
N ASN A 182 5.07 -2.75 -23.39
CA ASN A 182 4.01 -3.72 -23.09
C ASN A 182 2.59 -3.21 -23.39
N PRO A 183 2.01 -3.57 -24.57
CA PRO A 183 0.67 -3.11 -24.96
C PRO A 183 -0.46 -3.50 -24.00
N ARG A 184 -0.28 -4.52 -23.16
CA ARG A 184 -1.29 -4.95 -22.20
C ARG A 184 -1.44 -3.99 -21.01
N LEU A 185 -0.48 -3.11 -20.81
CA LEU A 185 -0.52 -2.10 -19.76
C LEU A 185 -1.16 -0.79 -20.21
N PHE A 186 -1.39 -0.60 -21.50
CA PHE A 186 -1.95 0.63 -22.09
C PHE A 186 -3.32 1.05 -21.52
N ASN A 187 -4.09 0.11 -20.97
CA ASN A 187 -5.41 0.38 -20.38
C ASN A 187 -5.36 0.54 -18.84
N ARG A 188 -4.17 0.60 -18.26
CA ARG A 188 -3.99 0.77 -16.82
C ARG A 188 -3.63 2.21 -16.46
N SER A 189 -3.77 2.60 -15.20
CA SER A 189 -3.39 3.95 -14.77
C SER A 189 -1.91 4.22 -15.02
N ILE A 190 -1.58 5.49 -15.23
CA ILE A 190 -0.21 5.96 -15.56
C ILE A 190 0.82 5.59 -14.46
N SER A 191 0.38 5.30 -13.25
CA SER A 191 1.23 4.99 -12.09
C SER A 191 1.03 3.58 -11.55
N TYR A 192 0.68 2.64 -12.42
CA TYR A 192 0.37 1.27 -12.03
C TYR A 192 1.57 0.51 -11.47
N VAL A 193 2.75 0.70 -12.04
CA VAL A 193 3.97 -0.01 -11.61
C VAL A 193 4.55 0.60 -10.36
N SER A 194 4.73 1.92 -10.34
CA SER A 194 5.30 2.63 -9.21
C SER A 194 4.49 2.44 -7.93
N SER A 195 3.16 2.53 -8.00
CA SER A 195 2.30 2.28 -6.85
C SER A 195 2.45 0.86 -6.30
N ARG A 196 2.53 -0.14 -7.19
CA ARG A 196 2.70 -1.54 -6.78
C ARG A 196 4.06 -1.81 -6.14
N MET A 197 5.11 -1.14 -6.60
CA MET A 197 6.42 -1.27 -5.95
C MET A 197 6.36 -0.83 -4.48
N VAL A 198 5.66 0.24 -4.18
CA VAL A 198 5.44 0.69 -2.80
C VAL A 198 4.51 -0.28 -2.05
N GLU A 199 3.41 -0.70 -2.69
CA GLU A 199 2.40 -1.61 -2.15
C GLU A 199 3.00 -2.94 -1.66
N TYR A 200 3.95 -3.49 -2.42
CA TYR A 200 4.62 -4.74 -2.05
C TYR A 200 5.59 -4.60 -0.87
N CYS A 201 5.97 -3.37 -0.54
CA CYS A 201 6.93 -3.09 0.53
C CYS A 201 6.29 -2.63 1.84
N TRP A 202 4.97 -2.41 1.93
CA TRP A 202 4.35 -1.84 3.14
C TRP A 202 4.72 -2.56 4.42
N HIS A 203 4.59 -3.90 4.45
CA HIS A 203 4.95 -4.69 5.62
C HIS A 203 6.42 -4.49 6.00
N TYR A 204 7.32 -4.51 5.02
CA TYR A 204 8.76 -4.34 5.26
C TYR A 204 9.10 -2.93 5.73
N ILE A 205 8.48 -1.91 5.12
CA ILE A 205 8.61 -0.51 5.56
C ILE A 205 8.24 -0.37 7.03
N PHE A 206 7.11 -0.94 7.45
CA PHE A 206 6.62 -0.74 8.81
C PHE A 206 7.22 -1.70 9.83
N THR A 207 7.38 -2.96 9.49
CA THR A 207 7.83 -3.99 10.45
C THR A 207 9.33 -4.22 10.42
N GLY A 208 9.98 -4.02 9.28
CA GLY A 208 11.37 -4.43 9.02
C GLY A 208 11.52 -5.94 8.82
N ASP A 209 10.40 -6.68 8.76
CA ASP A 209 10.39 -8.11 8.46
C ASP A 209 10.13 -8.27 6.95
N PRO A 210 11.02 -8.88 6.17
CA PRO A 210 10.81 -9.09 4.74
C PRO A 210 9.74 -10.14 4.44
N GLU A 211 9.27 -10.89 5.44
CA GLU A 211 8.20 -11.87 5.32
C GLU A 211 6.88 -11.31 5.84
N GLU A 212 5.94 -11.05 4.93
CA GLU A 212 4.58 -10.64 5.30
C GLU A 212 3.78 -11.85 5.79
N LYS A 213 3.32 -11.77 7.04
CA LYS A 213 2.58 -12.84 7.69
C LYS A 213 1.08 -12.66 7.52
N VAL A 214 0.42 -13.78 7.26
CA VAL A 214 -1.04 -13.87 7.32
C VAL A 214 -1.48 -13.89 8.78
N VAL A 215 -2.33 -12.95 9.15
CA VAL A 215 -2.85 -12.82 10.52
C VAL A 215 -4.36 -12.65 10.46
N ASP A 216 -5.08 -13.33 11.33
CA ASP A 216 -6.50 -13.08 11.51
C ASP A 216 -6.69 -11.68 12.09
N PHE A 217 -7.40 -10.84 11.35
CA PHE A 217 -7.54 -9.41 11.68
C PHE A 217 -8.95 -9.01 12.13
N LEU A 218 -9.92 -9.87 11.98
CA LEU A 218 -11.29 -9.63 12.48
C LEU A 218 -11.45 -10.18 13.90
N LEU A 219 -12.31 -9.50 14.69
CA LEU A 219 -12.71 -9.90 16.05
C LEU A 219 -13.84 -10.92 16.03
#